data_dbc42883f67173c3acdf629652b49d5a
#
_entry.id   dbc42883f67173c3acdf629652b49d5a
#
_cell.length_a   1.000
_cell.length_b   1.000
_cell.length_c   1.000
_cell.angle_alpha   90.00
_cell.angle_beta   90.00
_cell.angle_gamma   90.00
#
_symmetry.space_group_name_H-M   'P 1'
#
loop_
_entity.id
_entity.type
_entity.pdbx_description
1 polymer ?
#
loop_
_entity_poly.entity_id
_entity_poly.type
_entity_poly.pdbx_seq_one_letter_code
_entity_poly.pdbx_strand_id
1 'polypeptide(L)'
;DKVFEVADSISNAIVDSCEPLIDFDIKYQTIEEKTIIIVQVYPGKRRPYYLKVDGKTEGVYIRVPGSTRLADDFVIKELELEGANRSYDRMIAVGENVTEEEIEKACDTMYKYALSRCLTPEEKQNVKKVTKNQLLSWGLLQEQDGKMVPTNGYMLLNQNDLQEASVQCGVFKGTTRATFVDKKEYGGTLCEQIDEAYQFVLRNIRMGAEFGGVYRRDVYELPIDSIRELIANAVSHRSYLDPGKVQVALYDDRLEITSPGMLIGGLTIEELKNGYSRPRNRGIVSALAYMKVVEQWGSGIPGLFENCKKAGLREPELIEMGGCFRVNMYRNTEIAKESMNTATSSEDTLQNDASNEKVRDKFGINEEVRDKFGINEEVRENYGETAANILCLMLEKPENTLDSIANTLGVTRRTVEKQVKKLKEVGIVSRVGSNKSGSWQVDIKEDR
;
A
#
# COMPACT_ATOMS: atom_id res chain seq x y z
N ASP A 1 40.74 6.12 -39.22
CA ASP A 1 41.32 4.82 -38.87
C ASP A 1 41.20 4.53 -37.37
N LYS A 2 41.72 5.41 -36.49
CA LYS A 2 41.75 5.17 -35.04
C LYS A 2 40.36 4.97 -34.38
N VAL A 3 39.32 5.60 -34.92
CA VAL A 3 37.93 5.45 -34.41
C VAL A 3 37.39 4.06 -34.69
N PHE A 4 37.68 3.50 -35.87
CA PHE A 4 37.27 2.15 -36.23
C PHE A 4 38.04 1.08 -35.44
N GLU A 5 39.33 1.28 -35.20
CA GLU A 5 40.13 0.37 -34.37
C GLU A 5 39.59 0.31 -32.90
N VAL A 6 39.17 1.46 -32.35
CA VAL A 6 38.54 1.50 -31.00
C VAL A 6 37.18 0.81 -31.04
N ALA A 7 36.39 1.02 -32.08
CA ALA A 7 35.07 0.40 -32.19
C ALA A 7 35.19 -1.15 -32.34
N ASP A 8 36.15 -1.62 -33.12
CA ASP A 8 36.45 -3.07 -33.26
C ASP A 8 36.92 -3.65 -31.91
N SER A 9 37.76 -2.92 -31.16
CA SER A 9 38.22 -3.35 -29.85
C SER A 9 37.03 -3.46 -28.86
N ILE A 10 36.09 -2.51 -28.88
CA ILE A 10 34.88 -2.55 -28.06
C ILE A 10 34.01 -3.74 -28.46
N SER A 11 33.80 -3.95 -29.74
CA SER A 11 33.02 -5.07 -30.28
C SER A 11 33.59 -6.42 -29.82
N ASN A 12 34.89 -6.62 -30.00
CA ASN A 12 35.57 -7.83 -29.56
C ASN A 12 35.50 -8.03 -28.04
N ALA A 13 35.71 -6.95 -27.28
CA ALA A 13 35.61 -7.03 -25.82
C ALA A 13 34.20 -7.47 -25.35
N ILE A 14 33.13 -6.97 -25.95
CA ILE A 14 31.76 -7.38 -25.64
C ILE A 14 31.52 -8.86 -25.98
N VAL A 15 31.89 -9.27 -27.21
CA VAL A 15 31.69 -10.64 -27.71
C VAL A 15 32.50 -11.66 -26.90
N ASP A 16 33.73 -11.33 -26.55
CA ASP A 16 34.64 -12.25 -25.86
C ASP A 16 34.33 -12.35 -24.37
N SER A 17 33.87 -11.27 -23.75
CA SER A 17 33.67 -11.23 -22.30
C SER A 17 32.28 -11.62 -21.83
N CYS A 18 31.25 -11.55 -22.67
CA CYS A 18 29.87 -11.76 -22.25
C CYS A 18 29.28 -13.08 -22.76
N GLU A 19 28.44 -13.71 -21.96
CA GLU A 19 27.65 -14.88 -22.30
C GLU A 19 26.23 -14.76 -21.71
N PRO A 20 25.15 -15.12 -22.43
CA PRO A 20 25.12 -15.37 -23.89
C PRO A 20 25.56 -14.14 -24.71
N LEU A 21 25.72 -14.32 -26.01
CA LEU A 21 26.09 -13.22 -26.91
C LEU A 21 25.09 -12.08 -26.81
N ILE A 22 25.59 -10.89 -26.54
CA ILE A 22 24.77 -9.66 -26.44
C ILE A 22 24.50 -9.13 -27.86
N ASP A 23 23.27 -8.70 -28.10
CA ASP A 23 22.84 -8.02 -29.30
C ASP A 23 23.09 -6.51 -29.15
N PHE A 24 23.95 -5.94 -30.02
CA PHE A 24 24.32 -4.54 -29.97
C PHE A 24 24.68 -3.97 -31.35
N ASP A 25 24.53 -2.65 -31.49
CA ASP A 25 24.99 -1.87 -32.63
C ASP A 25 26.02 -0.84 -32.23
N ILE A 26 26.96 -0.55 -33.10
CA ILE A 26 27.91 0.54 -32.96
C ILE A 26 27.61 1.61 -34.01
N LYS A 27 27.36 2.85 -33.53
CA LYS A 27 27.08 4.04 -34.34
C LYS A 27 28.13 5.11 -34.10
N TYR A 28 28.35 5.92 -35.08
CA TYR A 28 29.28 7.05 -34.99
C TYR A 28 28.52 8.35 -35.18
N GLN A 29 28.83 9.36 -34.36
CA GLN A 29 28.28 10.70 -34.48
C GLN A 29 29.39 11.71 -34.29
N THR A 30 29.51 12.66 -35.20
CA THR A 30 30.50 13.77 -35.08
C THR A 30 29.80 15.01 -34.55
N ILE A 31 30.30 15.53 -33.43
CA ILE A 31 29.83 16.77 -32.79
C ILE A 31 31.08 17.66 -32.56
N GLU A 32 31.06 18.87 -33.04
CA GLU A 32 32.16 19.85 -32.87
C GLU A 32 33.55 19.24 -33.16
N GLU A 33 33.70 18.63 -34.34
CA GLU A 33 34.95 17.96 -34.81
C GLU A 33 35.41 16.73 -34.00
N LYS A 34 34.62 16.30 -32.99
CA LYS A 34 34.89 15.07 -32.23
C LYS A 34 33.96 13.98 -32.63
N THR A 35 34.50 12.81 -32.94
CA THR A 35 33.70 11.62 -33.22
C THR A 35 33.42 10.86 -31.95
N ILE A 36 32.13 10.66 -31.64
CA ILE A 36 31.62 9.89 -30.53
C ILE A 36 31.23 8.50 -31.05
N ILE A 37 31.64 7.45 -30.33
CA ILE A 37 31.21 6.07 -30.56
C ILE A 37 30.02 5.82 -29.66
N ILE A 38 28.89 5.43 -30.22
CA ILE A 38 27.66 5.09 -29.51
C ILE A 38 27.45 3.58 -29.61
N VAL A 39 27.51 2.90 -28.47
CA VAL A 39 27.19 1.48 -28.36
C VAL A 39 25.74 1.35 -27.88
N GLN A 40 24.87 0.88 -28.76
CA GLN A 40 23.46 0.64 -28.45
C GLN A 40 23.27 -0.85 -28.16
N VAL A 41 22.96 -1.18 -26.90
CA VAL A 41 22.68 -2.57 -26.48
C VAL A 41 21.17 -2.78 -26.47
N TYR A 42 20.72 -3.87 -27.10
CA TYR A 42 19.29 -4.20 -27.16
C TYR A 42 18.88 -5.16 -26.04
N PRO A 43 17.61 -5.10 -25.58
CA PRO A 43 17.07 -6.05 -24.62
C PRO A 43 17.13 -7.48 -25.19
N GLY A 44 17.94 -8.32 -24.58
CA GLY A 44 18.11 -9.69 -25.03
C GLY A 44 17.07 -10.66 -24.46
N LYS A 45 16.84 -11.77 -25.17
CA LYS A 45 15.86 -12.81 -24.80
C LYS A 45 16.48 -13.99 -24.04
N ARG A 46 17.82 -14.09 -23.98
CA ARG A 46 18.54 -15.22 -23.38
C ARG A 46 19.12 -14.89 -22.02
N ARG A 47 18.32 -14.26 -21.16
CA ARG A 47 18.74 -13.86 -19.83
C ARG A 47 19.01 -15.05 -18.91
N PRO A 48 19.91 -14.90 -17.87
CA PRO A 48 20.76 -13.74 -17.59
C PRO A 48 21.97 -13.65 -18.52
N TYR A 49 22.47 -12.44 -18.75
CA TYR A 49 23.77 -12.18 -19.37
C TYR A 49 24.81 -12.01 -18.27
N TYR A 50 26.00 -12.56 -18.44
CA TYR A 50 27.04 -12.55 -17.42
C TYR A 50 28.45 -12.46 -18.02
N LEU A 51 29.41 -12.04 -17.22
CA LEU A 51 30.81 -12.07 -17.59
C LEU A 51 31.32 -13.51 -17.56
N LYS A 52 31.91 -13.98 -18.68
CA LYS A 52 32.42 -15.37 -18.80
C LYS A 52 33.43 -15.73 -17.73
N VAL A 53 34.31 -14.76 -17.35
CA VAL A 53 35.36 -14.95 -16.37
C VAL A 53 34.81 -15.28 -14.98
N ASP A 54 33.73 -14.62 -14.60
CA ASP A 54 33.13 -14.75 -13.26
C ASP A 54 32.06 -15.85 -13.23
N GLY A 55 31.62 -16.33 -14.41
CA GLY A 55 30.57 -17.32 -14.53
C GLY A 55 29.18 -16.78 -14.19
N LYS A 56 28.19 -17.65 -14.28
CA LYS A 56 26.77 -17.25 -14.15
C LYS A 56 26.38 -16.80 -12.74
N THR A 57 27.03 -17.31 -11.71
CA THR A 57 26.69 -17.01 -10.31
C THR A 57 27.26 -15.67 -9.86
N GLU A 58 28.46 -15.34 -10.29
CA GLU A 58 29.18 -14.14 -9.83
C GLU A 58 29.40 -13.09 -10.94
N GLY A 59 28.95 -13.38 -12.16
CA GLY A 59 29.13 -12.51 -13.33
C GLY A 59 27.88 -11.78 -13.78
N VAL A 60 26.73 -11.93 -13.11
CA VAL A 60 25.49 -11.24 -13.46
C VAL A 60 25.43 -9.92 -12.72
N TYR A 61 25.37 -8.83 -13.49
CA TYR A 61 25.26 -7.47 -12.95
C TYR A 61 23.93 -6.84 -13.31
N ILE A 62 23.35 -6.12 -12.38
CA ILE A 62 22.12 -5.31 -12.56
C ILE A 62 22.40 -3.83 -12.37
N ARG A 63 21.67 -3.01 -13.10
CA ARG A 63 21.70 -1.56 -12.93
C ARG A 63 20.67 -1.16 -11.87
N VAL A 64 21.15 -0.55 -10.78
CA VAL A 64 20.31 0.12 -9.79
C VAL A 64 20.55 1.64 -9.88
N PRO A 65 19.62 2.50 -9.43
CA PRO A 65 19.84 3.94 -9.48
C PRO A 65 21.21 4.35 -8.95
N GLY A 66 22.02 4.99 -9.78
CA GLY A 66 23.35 5.47 -9.46
C GLY A 66 24.49 4.47 -9.48
N SER A 67 24.25 3.14 -9.53
CA SER A 67 25.32 2.13 -9.50
C SER A 67 25.01 0.86 -10.28
N THR A 68 26.07 0.09 -10.61
CA THR A 68 25.95 -1.28 -11.10
C THR A 68 26.37 -2.19 -9.96
N ARG A 69 25.58 -3.24 -9.69
CA ARG A 69 25.80 -4.19 -8.59
C ARG A 69 25.69 -5.61 -9.09
N LEU A 70 26.31 -6.52 -8.38
CA LEU A 70 26.12 -7.95 -8.55
C LEU A 70 24.65 -8.30 -8.25
N ALA A 71 24.07 -9.19 -9.04
CA ALA A 71 22.71 -9.68 -8.83
C ALA A 71 22.68 -10.73 -7.73
N ASP A 72 21.69 -10.68 -6.86
CA ASP A 72 21.43 -11.72 -5.86
C ASP A 72 20.85 -12.98 -6.53
N ASP A 73 20.96 -14.12 -5.85
CA ASP A 73 20.54 -15.44 -6.37
C ASP A 73 19.07 -15.46 -6.85
N PHE A 74 18.17 -14.78 -6.14
CA PHE A 74 16.76 -14.72 -6.52
C PHE A 74 16.56 -13.89 -7.79
N VAL A 75 17.32 -12.81 -8.00
CA VAL A 75 17.32 -12.01 -9.23
C VAL A 75 17.85 -12.84 -10.40
N ILE A 76 18.91 -13.62 -10.21
CA ILE A 76 19.45 -14.53 -11.23
C ILE A 76 18.38 -15.55 -11.63
N LYS A 77 17.72 -16.20 -10.69
CA LYS A 77 16.63 -17.15 -10.95
C LYS A 77 15.45 -16.50 -11.69
N GLU A 78 15.12 -15.27 -11.34
CA GLU A 78 14.06 -14.52 -12.02
C GLU A 78 14.42 -14.23 -13.49
N LEU A 79 15.65 -13.79 -13.75
CA LEU A 79 16.17 -13.59 -15.10
C LEU A 79 16.21 -14.88 -15.91
N GLU A 80 16.50 -16.03 -15.29
CA GLU A 80 16.43 -17.36 -15.92
C GLU A 80 15.01 -17.72 -16.33
N LEU A 81 14.04 -17.51 -15.46
CA LEU A 81 12.63 -17.75 -15.78
C LEU A 81 12.17 -16.85 -16.92
N GLU A 82 12.55 -15.58 -16.87
CA GLU A 82 12.25 -14.61 -17.92
C GLU A 82 12.87 -15.01 -19.26
N GLY A 83 14.15 -15.37 -19.26
CA GLY A 83 14.85 -15.85 -20.43
C GLY A 83 14.26 -17.12 -21.04
N ALA A 84 13.70 -18.00 -20.21
CA ALA A 84 12.98 -19.20 -20.62
C ALA A 84 11.49 -18.93 -20.97
N ASN A 85 11.02 -17.68 -20.93
CA ASN A 85 9.61 -17.30 -21.07
C ASN A 85 8.68 -18.04 -20.08
N ARG A 86 9.19 -18.30 -18.87
CA ARG A 86 8.46 -18.91 -17.75
C ARG A 86 8.18 -17.88 -16.68
N SER A 87 7.26 -18.18 -15.78
CA SER A 87 6.98 -17.35 -14.59
C SER A 87 6.80 -18.25 -13.35
N TYR A 88 7.14 -17.75 -12.18
CA TYR A 88 7.07 -18.48 -10.92
C TYR A 88 5.68 -19.07 -10.64
N ASP A 89 4.64 -18.31 -10.92
CA ASP A 89 3.25 -18.70 -10.69
C ASP A 89 2.79 -19.88 -11.55
N ARG A 90 3.47 -20.16 -12.68
CA ARG A 90 3.21 -21.28 -13.57
C ARG A 90 4.09 -22.51 -13.32
N MET A 91 5.00 -22.43 -12.36
CA MET A 91 5.78 -23.60 -11.94
C MET A 91 4.91 -24.52 -11.08
N ILE A 92 5.10 -25.83 -11.22
CA ILE A 92 4.41 -26.84 -10.41
C ILE A 92 4.74 -26.64 -8.93
N ALA A 93 3.72 -26.66 -8.09
CA ALA A 93 3.88 -26.69 -6.64
C ALA A 93 4.37 -28.06 -6.20
N VAL A 94 5.59 -28.13 -5.69
CA VAL A 94 6.27 -29.40 -5.38
C VAL A 94 5.59 -30.11 -4.23
N GLY A 95 5.24 -31.38 -4.44
CA GLY A 95 4.62 -32.23 -3.41
C GLY A 95 3.11 -32.07 -3.28
N GLU A 96 2.50 -31.15 -4.03
CA GLU A 96 1.06 -30.90 -3.98
C GLU A 96 0.30 -31.66 -5.07
N ASN A 97 -0.91 -32.08 -4.73
CA ASN A 97 -1.88 -32.64 -5.66
C ASN A 97 -3.20 -31.92 -5.49
N VAL A 98 -4.05 -31.97 -6.50
CA VAL A 98 -5.37 -31.36 -6.46
C VAL A 98 -6.43 -32.32 -6.98
N THR A 99 -7.52 -32.45 -6.27
CA THR A 99 -8.68 -33.27 -6.65
C THR A 99 -9.62 -32.50 -7.57
N GLU A 100 -10.48 -33.21 -8.31
CA GLU A 100 -11.51 -32.57 -9.15
C GLU A 100 -12.48 -31.72 -8.31
N GLU A 101 -12.77 -32.14 -7.07
CA GLU A 101 -13.63 -31.37 -6.15
C GLU A 101 -13.00 -30.06 -5.71
N GLU A 102 -11.70 -30.07 -5.42
CA GLU A 102 -10.95 -28.85 -5.09
C GLU A 102 -10.86 -27.90 -6.28
N ILE A 103 -10.69 -28.43 -7.49
CA ILE A 103 -10.71 -27.63 -8.73
C ILE A 103 -12.08 -26.97 -8.92
N GLU A 104 -13.17 -27.73 -8.74
CA GLU A 104 -14.53 -27.19 -8.87
C GLU A 104 -14.80 -26.11 -7.81
N LYS A 105 -14.40 -26.36 -6.56
CA LYS A 105 -14.50 -25.37 -5.47
C LYS A 105 -13.72 -24.09 -5.79
N ALA A 106 -12.50 -24.20 -6.34
CA ALA A 106 -11.69 -23.06 -6.76
C ALA A 106 -12.40 -22.26 -7.88
N CYS A 107 -12.93 -22.95 -8.88
CA CYS A 107 -13.71 -22.32 -9.96
C CYS A 107 -14.95 -21.60 -9.42
N ASP A 108 -15.67 -22.21 -8.48
CA ASP A 108 -16.85 -21.61 -7.84
C ASP A 108 -16.50 -20.38 -7.00
N THR A 109 -15.39 -20.44 -6.27
CA THR A 109 -14.90 -19.33 -5.47
C THR A 109 -14.54 -18.14 -6.35
N MET A 110 -13.76 -18.35 -7.42
CA MET A 110 -13.40 -17.32 -8.38
C MET A 110 -14.65 -16.72 -9.06
N TYR A 111 -15.61 -17.54 -9.41
CA TYR A 111 -16.87 -17.09 -10.03
C TYR A 111 -17.69 -16.21 -9.08
N LYS A 112 -17.86 -16.65 -7.82
CA LYS A 112 -18.56 -15.87 -6.78
C LYS A 112 -17.86 -14.53 -6.54
N TYR A 113 -16.53 -14.55 -6.50
CA TYR A 113 -15.73 -13.34 -6.34
C TYR A 113 -15.94 -12.38 -7.50
N ALA A 114 -15.90 -12.85 -8.76
CA ALA A 114 -16.18 -12.04 -9.95
C ALA A 114 -17.58 -11.43 -9.91
N LEU A 115 -18.59 -12.20 -9.51
CA LEU A 115 -19.98 -11.72 -9.38
C LEU A 115 -20.11 -10.65 -8.30
N SER A 116 -19.39 -10.76 -7.18
CA SER A 116 -19.44 -9.77 -6.10
C SER A 116 -18.89 -8.41 -6.51
N ARG A 117 -18.05 -8.38 -7.56
CA ARG A 117 -17.43 -7.17 -8.12
C ARG A 117 -18.23 -6.53 -9.25
N CYS A 118 -19.31 -7.15 -9.69
CA CYS A 118 -20.19 -6.58 -10.70
C CYS A 118 -21.11 -5.52 -10.08
N LEU A 119 -21.15 -4.35 -10.68
CA LEU A 119 -21.98 -3.21 -10.23
C LEU A 119 -23.41 -3.30 -10.73
N THR A 120 -23.61 -3.86 -11.93
CA THR A 120 -24.92 -3.95 -12.57
C THR A 120 -25.40 -5.38 -12.77
N PRO A 121 -26.75 -5.60 -12.86
CA PRO A 121 -27.29 -6.92 -13.18
C PRO A 121 -26.81 -7.45 -14.55
N GLU A 122 -26.65 -6.57 -15.53
CA GLU A 122 -26.17 -6.93 -16.87
C GLU A 122 -24.72 -7.43 -16.82
N GLU A 123 -23.88 -6.79 -16.03
CA GLU A 123 -22.50 -7.27 -15.80
C GLU A 123 -22.50 -8.68 -15.20
N LYS A 124 -23.36 -8.94 -14.19
CA LYS A 124 -23.49 -10.25 -13.56
C LYS A 124 -23.88 -11.34 -14.55
N GLN A 125 -24.81 -11.03 -15.47
CA GLN A 125 -25.25 -11.98 -16.50
C GLN A 125 -24.14 -12.34 -17.50
N ASN A 126 -23.20 -11.42 -17.73
CA ASN A 126 -22.09 -11.59 -18.67
C ASN A 126 -20.90 -12.37 -18.08
N VAL A 127 -20.83 -12.55 -16.75
CA VAL A 127 -19.76 -13.34 -16.12
C VAL A 127 -20.01 -14.81 -16.38
N LYS A 128 -19.14 -15.45 -17.15
CA LYS A 128 -19.15 -16.88 -17.37
C LYS A 128 -18.41 -17.58 -16.24
N LYS A 129 -18.95 -18.71 -15.73
CA LYS A 129 -18.25 -19.54 -14.74
C LYS A 129 -16.92 -20.00 -15.31
N VAL A 130 -15.83 -19.84 -14.57
CA VAL A 130 -14.52 -20.36 -14.94
C VAL A 130 -14.52 -21.87 -14.89
N THR A 131 -13.76 -22.48 -15.78
CA THR A 131 -13.68 -23.95 -15.93
C THR A 131 -12.26 -24.44 -15.70
N LYS A 132 -12.10 -25.72 -15.42
CA LYS A 132 -10.81 -26.41 -15.35
C LYS A 132 -9.94 -26.11 -16.58
N ASN A 133 -10.52 -26.11 -17.79
CA ASN A 133 -9.79 -25.80 -19.02
C ASN A 133 -9.25 -24.36 -19.04
N GLN A 134 -9.97 -23.43 -18.45
CA GLN A 134 -9.45 -22.06 -18.30
C GLN A 134 -8.29 -22.00 -17.31
N LEU A 135 -8.37 -22.71 -16.16
CA LEU A 135 -7.25 -22.79 -15.22
C LEU A 135 -6.00 -23.40 -15.87
N LEU A 136 -6.18 -24.44 -16.71
CA LEU A 136 -5.10 -25.00 -17.53
C LEU A 136 -4.54 -23.97 -18.53
N SER A 137 -5.41 -23.23 -19.23
CA SER A 137 -4.99 -22.22 -20.20
C SER A 137 -4.23 -21.05 -19.56
N TRP A 138 -4.59 -20.67 -18.33
CA TRP A 138 -3.87 -19.66 -17.56
C TRP A 138 -2.56 -20.20 -16.96
N GLY A 139 -2.36 -21.54 -16.99
CA GLY A 139 -1.20 -22.20 -16.39
C GLY A 139 -1.24 -22.26 -14.89
N LEU A 140 -2.44 -22.25 -14.29
CA LEU A 140 -2.65 -22.46 -12.86
C LEU A 140 -2.75 -23.94 -12.51
N LEU A 141 -3.11 -24.78 -13.48
CA LEU A 141 -3.06 -26.24 -13.41
C LEU A 141 -2.19 -26.77 -14.56
N GLN A 142 -1.60 -27.93 -14.33
CA GLN A 142 -0.88 -28.70 -15.35
C GLN A 142 -1.31 -30.17 -15.26
N GLU A 143 -1.22 -30.89 -16.37
CA GLU A 143 -1.42 -32.33 -16.40
C GLU A 143 -0.05 -33.02 -16.42
N GLN A 144 0.18 -33.91 -15.46
CA GLN A 144 1.38 -34.71 -15.37
C GLN A 144 0.99 -36.18 -15.10
N ASP A 145 1.41 -37.08 -15.96
CA ASP A 145 1.12 -38.52 -15.85
C ASP A 145 -0.39 -38.83 -15.66
N GLY A 146 -1.25 -38.10 -16.37
CA GLY A 146 -2.71 -38.24 -16.30
C GLY A 146 -3.35 -37.70 -15.02
N LYS A 147 -2.59 -36.98 -14.18
CA LYS A 147 -3.09 -36.33 -12.96
C LYS A 147 -3.00 -34.80 -13.11
N MET A 148 -3.96 -34.13 -12.46
CA MET A 148 -3.91 -32.69 -12.34
C MET A 148 -2.98 -32.30 -11.19
N VAL A 149 -2.01 -31.45 -11.48
CA VAL A 149 -1.09 -30.88 -10.48
C VAL A 149 -1.27 -29.37 -10.44
N PRO A 150 -1.33 -28.78 -9.23
CA PRO A 150 -1.44 -27.36 -9.08
C PRO A 150 -0.08 -26.67 -9.34
N THR A 151 -0.13 -25.42 -9.77
CA THR A 151 1.05 -24.56 -9.83
C THR A 151 1.11 -23.64 -8.61
N ASN A 152 2.26 -22.98 -8.41
CA ASN A 152 2.40 -22.01 -7.31
C ASN A 152 1.32 -20.92 -7.36
N GLY A 153 0.93 -20.48 -8.56
CA GLY A 153 -0.15 -19.50 -8.73
C GLY A 153 -1.51 -20.01 -8.29
N TYR A 154 -1.81 -21.30 -8.54
CA TYR A 154 -3.03 -21.93 -8.04
C TYR A 154 -3.05 -21.94 -6.51
N MET A 155 -1.94 -22.33 -5.88
CA MET A 155 -1.81 -22.38 -4.42
C MET A 155 -2.00 -20.99 -3.81
N LEU A 156 -1.31 -19.98 -4.34
CA LEU A 156 -1.42 -18.58 -3.88
C LEU A 156 -2.85 -18.02 -3.99
N LEU A 157 -3.61 -18.42 -5.01
CA LEU A 157 -4.99 -17.94 -5.22
C LEU A 157 -6.03 -18.67 -4.35
N ASN A 158 -5.75 -19.92 -3.92
CA ASN A 158 -6.77 -20.77 -3.28
C ASN A 158 -6.43 -21.25 -1.87
N GLN A 159 -5.17 -21.39 -1.51
CA GLN A 159 -4.79 -22.06 -0.25
C GLN A 159 -3.62 -21.40 0.47
N ASN A 160 -3.12 -20.33 0.05
CA ASN A 160 -1.88 -19.67 0.48
C ASN A 160 -1.37 -20.02 1.90
N ASP A 161 -0.75 -21.18 2.03
CA ASP A 161 0.01 -21.58 3.22
C ASP A 161 1.46 -21.03 3.18
N LEU A 162 1.83 -20.34 2.09
CA LEU A 162 3.12 -19.68 1.94
C LEU A 162 3.16 -18.44 2.82
N GLN A 163 3.55 -18.60 4.08
CA GLN A 163 3.65 -17.51 5.08
C GLN A 163 4.47 -16.30 4.61
N GLU A 164 5.38 -16.51 3.66
CA GLU A 164 6.23 -15.47 3.09
C GLU A 164 5.50 -14.56 2.10
N ALA A 165 4.38 -15.01 1.53
CA ALA A 165 3.60 -14.26 0.55
C ALA A 165 2.50 -13.38 1.18
N SER A 166 2.82 -12.63 2.23
CA SER A 166 1.88 -11.74 2.94
C SER A 166 2.06 -10.27 2.54
N VAL A 167 1.07 -9.44 2.93
CA VAL A 167 1.11 -7.98 2.82
C VAL A 167 1.26 -7.37 4.21
N GLN A 168 2.28 -6.55 4.40
CA GLN A 168 2.49 -5.78 5.61
C GLN A 168 1.93 -4.37 5.46
N CYS A 169 1.02 -3.99 6.35
CA CYS A 169 0.44 -2.66 6.41
C CYS A 169 0.92 -1.92 7.66
N GLY A 170 1.24 -0.64 7.53
CA GLY A 170 1.68 0.18 8.66
C GLY A 170 1.24 1.62 8.53
N VAL A 171 0.88 2.23 9.66
CA VAL A 171 0.67 3.67 9.80
C VAL A 171 1.82 4.25 10.61
N PHE A 172 2.44 5.29 10.10
CA PHE A 172 3.59 5.94 10.71
C PHE A 172 3.25 7.39 11.05
N LYS A 173 3.75 7.86 12.18
CA LYS A 173 3.70 9.28 12.55
C LYS A 173 4.87 10.01 11.87
N GLY A 174 4.57 11.12 11.21
CA GLY A 174 5.55 11.89 10.44
C GLY A 174 5.79 11.31 9.05
N THR A 175 6.97 11.56 8.51
CA THR A 175 7.36 11.21 7.13
C THR A 175 8.37 10.07 7.05
N THR A 176 8.73 9.47 8.20
CA THR A 176 9.71 8.40 8.32
C THR A 176 9.13 7.17 9.01
N ARG A 177 9.82 6.03 8.93
CA ARG A 177 9.42 4.77 9.61
C ARG A 177 9.79 4.73 11.10
N ALA A 178 10.12 5.85 11.73
CA ALA A 178 10.64 5.87 13.10
C ALA A 178 9.57 5.51 14.15
N THR A 179 8.33 5.94 13.94
CA THR A 179 7.25 5.73 14.93
C THR A 179 6.04 5.09 14.29
N PHE A 180 5.72 3.87 14.70
CA PHE A 180 4.48 3.18 14.32
C PHE A 180 3.29 3.69 15.14
N VAL A 181 2.17 3.91 14.45
CA VAL A 181 0.85 4.19 15.05
C VAL A 181 0.02 2.90 15.05
N ASP A 182 0.01 2.18 13.91
CA ASP A 182 -0.67 0.89 13.75
C ASP A 182 0.11 0.02 12.77
N LYS A 183 0.05 -1.30 12.96
CA LYS A 183 0.65 -2.27 12.04
C LYS A 183 -0.19 -3.54 11.98
N LYS A 184 -0.33 -4.09 10.78
CA LYS A 184 -1.00 -5.36 10.51
C LYS A 184 -0.26 -6.14 9.45
N GLU A 185 -0.37 -7.44 9.48
CA GLU A 185 0.10 -8.33 8.44
C GLU A 185 -1.06 -9.22 8.00
N TYR A 186 -1.26 -9.30 6.71
CA TYR A 186 -2.36 -10.03 6.08
C TYR A 186 -1.81 -11.17 5.23
N GLY A 187 -2.13 -12.39 5.62
CA GLY A 187 -1.89 -13.63 4.89
C GLY A 187 -3.16 -14.12 4.21
N GLY A 188 -3.25 -15.42 3.96
CA GLY A 188 -4.37 -16.05 3.27
C GLY A 188 -4.25 -15.93 1.75
N THR A 189 -5.34 -16.11 1.02
CA THR A 189 -5.38 -16.03 -0.43
C THR A 189 -5.02 -14.61 -0.94
N LEU A 190 -4.54 -14.49 -2.18
CA LEU A 190 -4.18 -13.18 -2.74
C LEU A 190 -5.35 -12.19 -2.75
N CYS A 191 -6.57 -12.66 -2.96
CA CYS A 191 -7.77 -11.83 -2.93
C CYS A 191 -8.03 -11.29 -1.52
N GLU A 192 -7.91 -12.13 -0.49
CA GLU A 192 -8.04 -11.73 0.91
C GLU A 192 -6.98 -10.71 1.30
N GLN A 193 -5.72 -10.93 0.91
CA GLN A 193 -4.63 -9.99 1.18
C GLN A 193 -4.89 -8.60 0.56
N ILE A 194 -5.36 -8.56 -0.70
CA ILE A 194 -5.68 -7.32 -1.40
C ILE A 194 -6.83 -6.59 -0.71
N ASP A 195 -7.92 -7.31 -0.39
CA ASP A 195 -9.09 -6.71 0.23
C ASP A 195 -8.81 -6.21 1.65
N GLU A 196 -8.10 -6.98 2.46
CA GLU A 196 -7.73 -6.59 3.84
C GLU A 196 -6.74 -5.41 3.87
N ALA A 197 -5.74 -5.41 3.00
CA ALA A 197 -4.81 -4.29 2.89
C ALA A 197 -5.52 -3.01 2.41
N TYR A 198 -6.44 -3.13 1.46
CA TYR A 198 -7.27 -2.01 1.02
C TYR A 198 -8.14 -1.47 2.14
N GLN A 199 -8.83 -2.35 2.89
CA GLN A 199 -9.64 -1.96 4.05
C GLN A 199 -8.80 -1.32 5.16
N PHE A 200 -7.56 -1.80 5.36
CA PHE A 200 -6.63 -1.17 6.29
C PHE A 200 -6.34 0.28 5.90
N VAL A 201 -6.05 0.55 4.63
CA VAL A 201 -5.81 1.92 4.16
C VAL A 201 -7.05 2.78 4.34
N LEU A 202 -8.24 2.29 3.94
CA LEU A 202 -9.50 3.05 4.06
C LEU A 202 -9.84 3.45 5.51
N ARG A 203 -9.54 2.59 6.48
CA ARG A 203 -9.74 2.91 7.91
C ARG A 203 -8.78 3.96 8.45
N ASN A 204 -7.65 4.16 7.79
CA ASN A 204 -6.58 5.03 8.28
C ASN A 204 -6.37 6.31 7.44
N ILE A 205 -7.02 6.44 6.28
CA ILE A 205 -7.07 7.70 5.53
C ILE A 205 -8.23 8.57 5.98
N ARG A 206 -8.11 9.88 5.78
CA ARG A 206 -9.15 10.84 6.15
C ARG A 206 -10.28 10.82 5.14
N MET A 207 -11.49 11.02 5.67
CA MET A 207 -12.68 11.23 4.88
C MET A 207 -13.20 12.64 5.17
N GLY A 208 -13.19 13.49 4.15
CA GLY A 208 -13.76 14.84 4.19
C GLY A 208 -15.19 14.85 3.68
N ALA A 209 -15.85 15.99 3.76
CA ALA A 209 -17.17 16.21 3.21
C ALA A 209 -17.13 17.39 2.24
N GLU A 210 -17.48 17.14 0.98
CA GLU A 210 -17.77 18.20 0.01
C GLU A 210 -19.26 18.53 0.05
N PHE A 211 -19.58 19.82 0.13
CA PHE A 211 -20.94 20.33 0.07
C PHE A 211 -21.22 20.85 -1.34
N GLY A 212 -21.88 20.04 -2.16
CA GLY A 212 -22.41 20.42 -3.47
C GLY A 212 -23.87 20.85 -3.37
N GLY A 213 -24.13 22.09 -2.94
CA GLY A 213 -25.50 22.58 -2.71
C GLY A 213 -26.14 21.94 -1.47
N VAL A 214 -27.29 21.25 -1.63
CA VAL A 214 -28.05 20.64 -0.52
C VAL A 214 -27.51 19.25 -0.11
N TYR A 215 -26.64 18.65 -0.93
CA TYR A 215 -26.14 17.30 -0.70
C TYR A 215 -24.70 17.31 -0.19
N ARG A 216 -24.49 16.61 0.93
CA ARG A 216 -23.16 16.25 1.44
C ARG A 216 -22.65 15.02 0.68
N ARG A 217 -21.43 15.10 0.13
CA ARG A 217 -20.72 13.97 -0.46
C ARG A 217 -19.46 13.70 0.35
N ASP A 218 -19.36 12.51 0.89
CA ASP A 218 -18.14 12.09 1.58
C ASP A 218 -17.06 11.77 0.55
N VAL A 219 -15.91 12.43 0.67
CA VAL A 219 -14.78 12.31 -0.26
C VAL A 219 -13.54 11.89 0.53
N TYR A 220 -12.91 10.83 0.08
CA TYR A 220 -11.62 10.43 0.66
C TYR A 220 -10.50 11.36 0.19
N GLU A 221 -9.53 11.62 1.07
CA GLU A 221 -8.36 12.46 0.75
C GLU A 221 -7.45 11.88 -0.34
N LEU A 222 -7.55 10.58 -0.62
CA LEU A 222 -6.85 9.89 -1.69
C LEU A 222 -7.85 9.16 -2.59
N PRO A 223 -7.59 9.03 -3.90
CA PRO A 223 -8.46 8.31 -4.84
C PRO A 223 -8.48 6.81 -4.51
N ILE A 224 -9.62 6.35 -3.96
CA ILE A 224 -9.77 4.98 -3.42
C ILE A 224 -9.64 3.90 -4.48
N ASP A 225 -10.10 4.15 -5.71
CA ASP A 225 -9.95 3.20 -6.82
C ASP A 225 -8.47 2.98 -7.17
N SER A 226 -7.69 4.08 -7.17
CA SER A 226 -6.23 4.00 -7.41
C SER A 226 -5.50 3.26 -6.28
N ILE A 227 -5.90 3.44 -5.01
CA ILE A 227 -5.32 2.69 -3.88
C ILE A 227 -5.50 1.20 -4.09
N ARG A 228 -6.73 0.78 -4.42
CA ARG A 228 -7.05 -0.62 -4.63
C ARG A 228 -6.27 -1.22 -5.78
N GLU A 229 -6.22 -0.53 -6.91
CA GLU A 229 -5.48 -0.94 -8.10
C GLU A 229 -3.98 -1.06 -7.79
N LEU A 230 -3.38 -0.13 -7.06
CA LEU A 230 -1.98 -0.18 -6.68
C LEU A 230 -1.65 -1.37 -5.77
N ILE A 231 -2.51 -1.68 -4.79
CA ILE A 231 -2.33 -2.85 -3.92
C ILE A 231 -2.44 -4.13 -4.74
N ALA A 232 -3.45 -4.23 -5.60
CA ALA A 232 -3.65 -5.37 -6.48
C ALA A 232 -2.46 -5.57 -7.44
N ASN A 233 -1.94 -4.48 -8.02
CA ASN A 233 -0.74 -4.51 -8.87
C ASN A 233 0.50 -4.92 -8.07
N ALA A 234 0.69 -4.40 -6.85
CA ALA A 234 1.81 -4.78 -6.00
C ALA A 234 1.82 -6.28 -5.68
N VAL A 235 0.65 -6.88 -5.42
CA VAL A 235 0.50 -8.31 -5.15
C VAL A 235 0.66 -9.13 -6.43
N SER A 236 0.02 -8.73 -7.53
CA SER A 236 0.04 -9.50 -8.79
C SER A 236 1.38 -9.48 -9.52
N HIS A 237 2.15 -8.40 -9.37
CA HIS A 237 3.44 -8.20 -10.04
C HIS A 237 4.68 -8.43 -9.16
N ARG A 238 4.50 -8.74 -7.85
CA ARG A 238 5.65 -9.01 -6.97
C ARG A 238 6.49 -10.19 -7.49
N SER A 239 7.78 -10.17 -7.17
CA SER A 239 8.63 -11.35 -7.23
C SER A 239 8.28 -12.29 -6.08
N TYR A 240 7.77 -13.48 -6.38
CA TYR A 240 7.52 -14.54 -5.38
C TYR A 240 8.76 -15.40 -5.11
N LEU A 241 9.87 -15.15 -5.80
CA LEU A 241 11.19 -15.71 -5.48
C LEU A 241 11.90 -14.91 -4.39
N ASP A 242 11.55 -13.63 -4.25
CA ASP A 242 12.07 -12.75 -3.20
C ASP A 242 11.24 -12.97 -1.92
N PRO A 243 11.87 -13.31 -0.78
CA PRO A 243 11.18 -13.50 0.50
C PRO A 243 10.61 -12.20 1.08
N GLY A 244 10.99 -11.04 0.54
CA GLY A 244 10.46 -9.73 0.96
C GLY A 244 8.94 -9.65 0.77
N LYS A 245 8.26 -8.93 1.65
CA LYS A 245 6.80 -8.79 1.65
C LYS A 245 6.37 -7.53 0.91
N VAL A 246 5.16 -7.53 0.34
CA VAL A 246 4.53 -6.29 -0.11
C VAL A 246 4.29 -5.41 1.11
N GLN A 247 4.67 -4.15 1.02
CA GLN A 247 4.52 -3.18 2.10
C GLN A 247 3.59 -2.04 1.68
N VAL A 248 2.58 -1.78 2.51
CA VAL A 248 1.64 -0.68 2.38
C VAL A 248 1.82 0.23 3.59
N ALA A 249 2.47 1.37 3.40
CA ALA A 249 2.88 2.27 4.47
C ALA A 249 2.19 3.63 4.31
N LEU A 250 1.39 4.01 5.30
CA LEU A 250 0.71 5.30 5.35
C LEU A 250 1.49 6.24 6.27
N TYR A 251 1.94 7.38 5.72
CA TYR A 251 2.60 8.47 6.42
C TYR A 251 1.68 9.69 6.50
N ASP A 252 2.12 10.73 7.22
CA ASP A 252 1.36 11.96 7.31
C ASP A 252 1.26 12.69 5.96
N ASP A 253 2.25 12.51 5.07
CA ASP A 253 2.37 13.19 3.76
C ASP A 253 2.08 12.31 2.55
N ARG A 254 2.06 10.96 2.68
CA ARG A 254 1.88 10.04 1.56
C ARG A 254 1.42 8.65 1.95
N LEU A 255 0.88 7.94 0.98
CA LEU A 255 0.75 6.49 0.95
C LEU A 255 1.89 5.92 0.09
N GLU A 256 2.65 4.98 0.62
CA GLU A 256 3.78 4.31 -0.03
C GLU A 256 3.44 2.82 -0.17
N ILE A 257 3.46 2.31 -1.40
CA ILE A 257 3.27 0.89 -1.69
C ILE A 257 4.54 0.36 -2.33
N THR A 258 5.19 -0.61 -1.68
CA THR A 258 6.44 -1.21 -2.14
C THR A 258 6.24 -2.70 -2.38
N SER A 259 6.61 -3.17 -3.57
CA SER A 259 6.54 -4.58 -3.98
C SER A 259 7.94 -5.12 -4.28
N PRO A 260 8.29 -6.31 -3.81
CA PRO A 260 9.51 -7.00 -4.20
C PRO A 260 9.55 -7.26 -5.73
N GLY A 261 10.71 -7.06 -6.33
CA GLY A 261 10.94 -7.20 -7.78
C GLY A 261 10.94 -5.87 -8.52
N MET A 262 11.91 -5.70 -9.41
CA MET A 262 12.02 -4.54 -10.31
C MET A 262 11.12 -4.74 -11.54
N LEU A 263 11.01 -3.74 -12.41
CA LEU A 263 10.30 -3.88 -13.68
C LEU A 263 10.97 -4.96 -14.56
N ILE A 264 10.15 -5.81 -15.18
CA ILE A 264 10.65 -6.93 -16.00
C ILE A 264 10.72 -6.59 -17.47
N GLY A 265 11.52 -7.37 -18.21
CA GLY A 265 11.56 -7.32 -19.66
C GLY A 265 12.14 -6.04 -20.24
N GLY A 266 12.87 -5.24 -19.43
CA GLY A 266 13.38 -3.93 -19.82
C GLY A 266 12.29 -2.85 -19.91
N LEU A 267 11.13 -3.07 -19.26
CA LEU A 267 10.07 -2.07 -19.15
C LEU A 267 10.60 -0.87 -18.36
N THR A 268 10.35 0.32 -18.84
CA THR A 268 10.76 1.57 -18.21
C THR A 268 9.58 2.23 -17.48
N ILE A 269 9.87 3.11 -16.51
CA ILE A 269 8.84 3.92 -15.83
C ILE A 269 8.06 4.77 -16.82
N GLU A 270 8.73 5.30 -17.86
CA GLU A 270 8.09 6.07 -18.94
C GLU A 270 7.06 5.23 -19.71
N GLU A 271 7.43 4.01 -20.10
CA GLU A 271 6.51 3.09 -20.77
C GLU A 271 5.32 2.72 -19.87
N LEU A 272 5.56 2.51 -18.56
CA LEU A 272 4.46 2.30 -17.59
C LEU A 272 3.49 3.48 -17.56
N LYS A 273 3.98 4.71 -17.52
CA LYS A 273 3.16 5.93 -17.56
C LYS A 273 2.34 6.01 -18.86
N ASN A 274 2.84 5.45 -19.95
CA ASN A 274 2.16 5.37 -21.24
C ASN A 274 1.24 4.13 -21.38
N GLY A 275 1.03 3.35 -20.31
CA GLY A 275 0.11 2.21 -20.29
C GLY A 275 0.69 0.89 -20.79
N TYR A 276 2.01 0.81 -21.03
CA TYR A 276 2.63 -0.48 -21.30
C TYR A 276 2.70 -1.33 -20.04
N SER A 277 2.32 -2.59 -20.15
CA SER A 277 2.32 -3.54 -19.03
C SER A 277 2.95 -4.87 -19.45
N ARG A 278 3.77 -5.42 -18.56
CA ARG A 278 4.32 -6.78 -18.70
C ARG A 278 4.08 -7.53 -17.39
N PRO A 279 3.13 -8.47 -17.36
CA PRO A 279 2.84 -9.19 -16.13
C PRO A 279 3.96 -10.18 -15.78
N ARG A 280 4.48 -10.10 -14.56
CA ARG A 280 5.45 -11.05 -14.00
C ARG A 280 4.78 -12.41 -13.78
N ASN A 281 3.62 -12.43 -13.17
CA ASN A 281 2.85 -13.62 -12.79
C ASN A 281 1.60 -13.74 -13.67
N ARG A 282 1.79 -14.27 -14.88
CA ARG A 282 0.77 -14.27 -15.95
C ARG A 282 -0.50 -15.04 -15.58
N GLY A 283 -0.37 -16.16 -14.88
CA GLY A 283 -1.52 -16.96 -14.43
C GLY A 283 -2.32 -16.23 -13.35
N ILE A 284 -1.63 -15.67 -12.36
CA ILE A 284 -2.24 -14.87 -11.29
C ILE A 284 -2.97 -13.66 -11.89
N VAL A 285 -2.31 -12.89 -12.77
CA VAL A 285 -2.94 -11.72 -13.42
C VAL A 285 -4.17 -12.12 -14.22
N SER A 286 -4.15 -13.25 -14.93
CA SER A 286 -5.31 -13.75 -15.69
C SER A 286 -6.49 -14.07 -14.76
N ALA A 287 -6.24 -14.72 -13.61
CA ALA A 287 -7.27 -15.04 -12.63
C ALA A 287 -7.82 -13.79 -11.94
N LEU A 288 -6.94 -12.87 -11.51
CA LEU A 288 -7.34 -11.61 -10.87
C LEU A 288 -8.13 -10.71 -11.83
N ALA A 289 -7.79 -10.70 -13.11
CA ALA A 289 -8.54 -9.96 -14.13
C ALA A 289 -9.92 -10.59 -14.37
N TYR A 290 -10.03 -11.92 -14.43
CA TYR A 290 -11.33 -12.59 -14.46
C TYR A 290 -12.18 -12.22 -13.25
N MET A 291 -11.58 -12.17 -12.07
CA MET A 291 -12.24 -11.78 -10.82
C MET A 291 -12.47 -10.25 -10.69
N LYS A 292 -12.14 -9.46 -11.71
CA LYS A 292 -12.27 -7.99 -11.72
C LYS A 292 -11.50 -7.30 -10.59
N VAL A 293 -10.34 -7.86 -10.22
CA VAL A 293 -9.44 -7.30 -9.22
C VAL A 293 -8.40 -6.38 -9.84
N VAL A 294 -7.88 -6.73 -11.02
CA VAL A 294 -6.91 -5.95 -11.80
C VAL A 294 -7.44 -5.72 -13.21
N GLU A 295 -6.98 -4.64 -13.84
CA GLU A 295 -7.23 -4.35 -15.25
C GLU A 295 -6.09 -4.86 -16.13
N GLN A 296 -6.40 -5.39 -17.31
CA GLN A 296 -5.39 -5.98 -18.20
C GLN A 296 -4.80 -5.01 -19.23
N TRP A 297 -5.42 -3.86 -19.45
CA TRP A 297 -5.08 -2.93 -20.52
C TRP A 297 -3.95 -1.95 -20.19
N GLY A 298 -3.31 -2.10 -19.03
CA GLY A 298 -2.28 -1.17 -18.58
C GLY A 298 -2.80 0.21 -18.18
N SER A 299 -4.11 0.35 -17.95
CA SER A 299 -4.78 1.59 -17.57
C SER A 299 -4.52 2.00 -16.13
N GLY A 300 -4.08 1.09 -15.25
CA GLY A 300 -3.94 1.34 -13.81
C GLY A 300 -2.97 2.48 -13.47
N ILE A 301 -1.76 2.48 -14.03
CA ILE A 301 -0.78 3.56 -13.78
C ILE A 301 -1.21 4.88 -14.44
N PRO A 302 -1.59 4.97 -15.74
CA PRO A 302 -2.16 6.19 -16.30
C PRO A 302 -3.35 6.71 -15.51
N GLY A 303 -4.27 5.84 -15.09
CA GLY A 303 -5.43 6.16 -14.27
C GLY A 303 -5.06 6.74 -12.90
N LEU A 304 -4.00 6.23 -12.25
CA LEU A 304 -3.46 6.79 -11.02
C LEU A 304 -3.08 8.27 -11.18
N PHE A 305 -2.31 8.59 -12.23
CA PHE A 305 -1.88 9.97 -12.50
C PHE A 305 -3.07 10.88 -12.76
N GLU A 306 -4.02 10.43 -13.57
CA GLU A 306 -5.24 11.18 -13.88
C GLU A 306 -6.11 11.42 -12.63
N ASN A 307 -6.33 10.39 -11.80
CA ASN A 307 -7.13 10.47 -10.58
C ASN A 307 -6.49 11.39 -9.54
N CYS A 308 -5.17 11.32 -9.35
CA CYS A 308 -4.44 12.25 -8.48
C CYS A 308 -4.56 13.69 -8.98
N LYS A 309 -4.43 13.92 -10.30
CA LYS A 309 -4.61 15.24 -10.90
C LYS A 309 -6.02 15.77 -10.71
N LYS A 310 -7.05 14.95 -10.91
CA LYS A 310 -8.47 15.31 -10.66
C LYS A 310 -8.75 15.66 -9.21
N ALA A 311 -8.07 14.97 -8.28
CA ALA A 311 -8.17 15.22 -6.84
C ALA A 311 -7.29 16.41 -6.37
N GLY A 312 -6.60 17.12 -7.28
CA GLY A 312 -5.71 18.23 -6.92
C GLY A 312 -4.48 17.82 -6.11
N LEU A 313 -4.07 16.55 -6.19
CA LEU A 313 -2.93 16.01 -5.47
C LEU A 313 -1.63 16.23 -6.26
N ARG A 314 -0.51 16.20 -5.53
CA ARG A 314 0.82 16.13 -6.14
C ARG A 314 0.92 14.87 -7.03
N GLU A 315 1.66 14.98 -8.14
CA GLU A 315 1.93 13.87 -9.05
C GLU A 315 2.53 12.67 -8.31
N PRO A 316 2.01 11.45 -8.53
CA PRO A 316 2.56 10.23 -7.96
C PRO A 316 3.99 9.98 -8.42
N GLU A 317 4.78 9.37 -7.57
CA GLU A 317 6.17 9.04 -7.86
C GLU A 317 6.34 7.51 -7.98
N LEU A 318 6.97 7.07 -9.06
CA LEU A 318 7.30 5.67 -9.33
C LEU A 318 8.81 5.49 -9.19
N ILE A 319 9.26 4.53 -8.39
CA ILE A 319 10.68 4.35 -8.04
C ILE A 319 11.05 2.87 -8.14
N GLU A 320 12.13 2.59 -8.86
CA GLU A 320 12.84 1.32 -8.74
C GLU A 320 14.01 1.48 -7.78
N MET A 321 14.04 0.71 -6.69
CA MET A 321 15.09 0.82 -5.69
C MET A 321 15.32 -0.50 -4.95
N GLY A 322 16.58 -0.89 -4.79
CA GLY A 322 16.97 -2.01 -3.94
C GLY A 322 16.28 -3.34 -4.28
N GLY A 323 16.05 -3.62 -5.57
CA GLY A 323 15.34 -4.82 -5.99
C GLY A 323 13.81 -4.76 -5.87
N CYS A 324 13.26 -3.60 -5.48
CA CYS A 324 11.83 -3.39 -5.30
C CYS A 324 11.30 -2.30 -6.24
N PHE A 325 9.99 -2.34 -6.48
CA PHE A 325 9.24 -1.28 -7.14
C PHE A 325 8.34 -0.58 -6.13
N ARG A 326 8.40 0.75 -6.06
CA ARG A 326 7.65 1.58 -5.12
C ARG A 326 6.82 2.61 -5.84
N VAL A 327 5.61 2.83 -5.32
CA VAL A 327 4.72 3.92 -5.71
C VAL A 327 4.43 4.79 -4.49
N ASN A 328 4.67 6.10 -4.63
CA ASN A 328 4.28 7.10 -3.64
C ASN A 328 3.07 7.88 -4.16
N MET A 329 1.99 7.90 -3.40
CA MET A 329 0.81 8.73 -3.62
C MET A 329 0.76 9.77 -2.50
N TYR A 330 0.90 11.05 -2.85
CA TYR A 330 1.01 12.13 -1.89
C TYR A 330 -0.36 12.60 -1.39
N ARG A 331 -0.46 12.87 -0.08
CA ARG A 331 -1.64 13.41 0.57
C ARG A 331 -1.62 14.94 0.46
N ASN A 332 -2.79 15.55 0.40
CA ASN A 332 -2.88 17.00 0.47
C ASN A 332 -2.79 17.46 1.93
N THR A 333 -1.60 17.90 2.33
CA THR A 333 -1.32 18.38 3.69
C THR A 333 -1.97 19.75 3.99
N GLU A 334 -2.43 20.49 2.95
CA GLU A 334 -3.10 21.79 3.14
C GLU A 334 -4.58 21.62 3.48
N ILE A 335 -5.28 20.65 2.86
CA ILE A 335 -6.64 20.29 3.27
C ILE A 335 -6.67 19.81 4.73
N ALA A 336 -5.57 19.20 5.20
CA ALA A 336 -5.41 18.83 6.59
C ALA A 336 -5.30 20.05 7.52
N LYS A 337 -4.73 21.15 7.07
CA LYS A 337 -4.62 22.41 7.82
C LYS A 337 -5.92 23.23 7.73
N GLU A 338 -6.59 23.24 6.60
CA GLU A 338 -7.86 23.98 6.42
C GLU A 338 -9.04 23.32 7.13
N SER A 339 -9.14 21.99 7.17
CA SER A 339 -10.14 21.32 7.99
C SER A 339 -9.88 21.47 9.50
N MET A 340 -8.65 21.71 9.92
CA MET A 340 -8.35 22.20 11.29
C MET A 340 -8.75 23.68 11.47
N ASN A 341 -8.60 24.53 10.43
CA ASN A 341 -8.91 25.96 10.52
C ASN A 341 -10.40 26.27 10.30
N THR A 342 -11.15 25.47 9.53
CA THR A 342 -12.60 25.65 9.36
C THR A 342 -13.43 25.16 10.52
N ALA A 343 -12.89 24.33 11.40
CA ALA A 343 -13.49 24.05 12.70
C ALA A 343 -13.33 25.21 13.70
N THR A 344 -12.50 26.20 13.37
CA THR A 344 -12.20 27.39 14.22
C THR A 344 -12.77 28.71 13.71
N SER A 345 -13.50 28.76 12.57
CA SER A 345 -14.00 30.02 12.00
C SER A 345 -15.51 30.18 12.08
N SER A 346 -16.08 29.92 13.25
CA SER A 346 -17.42 30.42 13.61
C SER A 346 -17.43 30.92 15.05
N GLU A 347 -16.54 31.86 15.36
CA GLU A 347 -16.78 32.84 16.44
C GLU A 347 -16.04 34.13 16.09
N ASP A 348 -16.83 35.17 15.93
CA ASP A 348 -16.45 36.55 15.58
C ASP A 348 -15.48 37.21 16.57
N THR A 349 -14.59 37.97 15.94
CA THR A 349 -14.04 39.25 16.40
C THR A 349 -13.93 39.53 17.90
N LEU A 350 -12.68 39.58 18.41
CA LEU A 350 -12.09 40.72 19.09
C LEU A 350 -10.58 40.50 19.36
N GLN A 351 -9.84 41.50 18.97
CA GLN A 351 -8.44 41.88 19.02
C GLN A 351 -7.49 41.23 20.07
N ASN A 352 -6.27 40.97 19.55
CA ASN A 352 -4.93 41.08 20.18
C ASN A 352 -4.56 40.11 21.32
N ASP A 353 -3.67 39.17 21.09
CA ASP A 353 -2.24 39.28 21.40
C ASP A 353 -1.48 38.00 21.02
N ALA A 354 -0.25 38.19 20.56
CA ALA A 354 0.67 37.14 20.16
C ALA A 354 1.15 36.29 21.35
N SER A 355 1.42 35.00 21.04
CA SER A 355 2.16 34.01 21.80
C SER A 355 1.31 32.96 22.55
N ASN A 356 1.31 31.80 21.97
CA ASN A 356 1.36 30.43 22.53
C ASN A 356 0.54 29.45 21.70
N GLU A 357 1.19 28.74 20.74
CA GLU A 357 0.66 27.50 20.15
C GLU A 357 0.65 26.42 21.22
N LYS A 358 -0.56 26.13 21.73
CA LYS A 358 -0.78 25.06 22.72
C LYS A 358 -1.02 23.74 22.00
N VAL A 359 -0.23 22.74 22.28
CA VAL A 359 -0.37 21.37 21.83
C VAL A 359 -1.65 20.76 22.41
N ARG A 360 -2.63 20.39 21.56
CA ARG A 360 -3.83 19.65 21.94
C ARG A 360 -3.65 18.18 21.64
N ASP A 361 -4.11 17.32 22.54
CA ASP A 361 -4.05 15.87 22.37
C ASP A 361 -5.10 15.34 21.37
N LYS A 362 -5.11 14.00 21.16
CA LYS A 362 -5.99 13.28 20.24
C LYS A 362 -7.50 13.56 20.41
N PHE A 363 -7.91 14.08 21.56
CA PHE A 363 -9.30 14.39 21.92
C PHE A 363 -9.57 15.89 22.05
N GLY A 364 -8.61 16.75 21.67
CA GLY A 364 -8.74 18.20 21.74
C GLY A 364 -8.68 18.77 23.16
N ILE A 365 -8.19 17.99 24.12
CA ILE A 365 -8.07 18.38 25.52
C ILE A 365 -6.73 19.10 25.73
N ASN A 366 -6.77 20.27 26.36
CA ASN A 366 -5.61 21.10 26.61
C ASN A 366 -4.73 20.50 27.72
N GLU A 367 -3.44 20.22 27.45
CA GLU A 367 -2.50 19.73 28.48
C GLU A 367 -2.35 20.67 29.65
N GLU A 368 -2.43 21.99 29.46
CA GLU A 368 -2.42 22.95 30.60
C GLU A 368 -3.61 22.79 31.54
N VAL A 369 -4.76 22.31 31.06
CA VAL A 369 -5.91 22.02 31.92
C VAL A 369 -5.63 20.80 32.79
N ARG A 370 -4.95 19.81 32.26
CA ARG A 370 -4.50 18.61 32.97
C ARG A 370 -3.51 19.00 34.11
N ASP A 371 -2.49 19.78 33.77
CA ASP A 371 -1.47 20.22 34.72
C ASP A 371 -2.02 21.18 35.79
N LYS A 372 -2.88 22.10 35.34
CA LYS A 372 -3.49 23.10 36.24
C LYS A 372 -4.40 22.49 37.29
N PHE A 373 -5.04 21.37 37.02
CA PHE A 373 -6.02 20.73 37.90
C PHE A 373 -5.53 19.39 38.45
N GLY A 374 -4.23 19.06 38.39
CA GLY A 374 -3.63 17.88 39.00
C GLY A 374 -4.10 16.54 38.41
N ILE A 375 -4.60 16.54 37.15
CA ILE A 375 -4.96 15.29 36.45
C ILE A 375 -3.68 14.70 35.87
N ASN A 376 -2.83 14.21 36.76
CA ASN A 376 -1.54 13.63 36.49
C ASN A 376 -1.63 12.13 36.05
N GLU A 377 -0.50 11.51 35.90
CA GLU A 377 -0.38 10.10 35.51
C GLU A 377 -1.02 9.15 36.53
N GLU A 378 -1.03 9.54 37.82
CA GLU A 378 -1.62 8.79 38.94
C GLU A 378 -3.16 8.70 38.84
N VAL A 379 -3.83 9.75 38.38
CA VAL A 379 -5.29 9.75 38.13
C VAL A 379 -5.61 8.83 36.92
N ARG A 380 -4.72 8.78 35.93
CA ARG A 380 -4.86 7.87 34.77
C ARG A 380 -4.66 6.41 35.15
N GLU A 381 -3.67 6.11 36.00
CA GLU A 381 -3.41 4.75 36.47
C GLU A 381 -4.55 4.24 37.35
N ASN A 382 -5.08 5.07 38.24
CA ASN A 382 -6.13 4.67 39.21
C ASN A 382 -7.53 4.55 38.57
N TYR A 383 -7.89 5.43 37.61
CA TYR A 383 -9.26 5.54 37.08
C TYR A 383 -9.36 5.28 35.58
N GLY A 384 -8.23 5.20 34.86
CA GLY A 384 -8.12 4.96 33.42
C GLY A 384 -8.25 6.23 32.57
N GLU A 385 -7.71 6.19 31.35
CA GLU A 385 -7.61 7.31 30.40
C GLU A 385 -8.99 7.95 30.09
N THR A 386 -10.03 7.15 29.94
CA THR A 386 -11.39 7.63 29.65
C THR A 386 -11.94 8.47 30.83
N ALA A 387 -11.67 8.06 32.07
CA ALA A 387 -12.10 8.80 33.26
C ALA A 387 -11.36 10.13 33.40
N ALA A 388 -10.04 10.14 33.17
CA ALA A 388 -9.22 11.35 33.16
C ALA A 388 -9.71 12.37 32.12
N ASN A 389 -10.04 11.92 30.91
CA ASN A 389 -10.57 12.76 29.83
C ASN A 389 -11.98 13.33 30.18
N ILE A 390 -12.85 12.55 30.82
CA ILE A 390 -14.14 13.04 31.34
C ILE A 390 -13.95 14.14 32.37
N LEU A 391 -13.00 13.98 33.32
CA LEU A 391 -12.68 14.99 34.31
C LEU A 391 -12.18 16.29 33.67
N CYS A 392 -11.29 16.23 32.68
CA CYS A 392 -10.83 17.40 31.95
C CYS A 392 -11.98 18.16 31.29
N LEU A 393 -12.89 17.46 30.58
CA LEU A 393 -14.04 18.10 29.94
C LEU A 393 -15.04 18.70 30.93
N MET A 394 -15.16 18.14 32.14
CA MET A 394 -15.99 18.70 33.22
C MET A 394 -15.34 19.93 33.86
N LEU A 395 -14.02 19.99 33.92
CA LEU A 395 -13.28 21.15 34.45
C LEU A 395 -13.22 22.29 33.42
N GLU A 396 -13.08 21.99 32.13
CA GLU A 396 -13.12 22.99 31.06
C GLU A 396 -14.50 23.66 30.93
N LYS A 397 -15.56 22.85 30.99
CA LYS A 397 -16.95 23.31 30.87
C LYS A 397 -17.82 22.57 31.92
N PRO A 398 -17.98 23.13 33.11
CA PRO A 398 -18.77 22.50 34.20
C PRO A 398 -20.24 22.22 33.83
N GLU A 399 -20.79 22.91 32.84
CA GLU A 399 -22.16 22.72 32.37
C GLU A 399 -22.30 21.59 31.30
N ASN A 400 -21.20 20.95 30.90
CA ASN A 400 -21.25 19.88 29.89
C ASN A 400 -22.26 18.79 30.27
N THR A 401 -23.09 18.40 29.30
CA THR A 401 -23.98 17.25 29.43
C THR A 401 -23.24 15.94 29.20
N LEU A 402 -23.76 14.83 29.72
CA LEU A 402 -23.16 13.51 29.46
C LEU A 402 -23.16 13.15 27.98
N ASP A 403 -24.15 13.64 27.24
CA ASP A 403 -24.21 13.45 25.77
C ASP A 403 -23.11 14.25 25.04
N SER A 404 -22.87 15.49 25.47
CA SER A 404 -21.79 16.33 24.92
C SER A 404 -20.42 15.68 25.17
N ILE A 405 -20.18 15.21 26.39
CA ILE A 405 -18.95 14.53 26.80
C ILE A 405 -18.78 13.24 25.97
N ALA A 406 -19.84 12.44 25.78
CA ALA A 406 -19.82 11.22 25.01
C ALA A 406 -19.46 11.50 23.54
N ASN A 407 -20.06 12.51 22.94
CA ASN A 407 -19.78 12.93 21.56
C ASN A 407 -18.35 13.43 21.40
N THR A 408 -17.85 14.24 22.33
CA THR A 408 -16.48 14.77 22.29
C THR A 408 -15.43 13.66 22.38
N LEU A 409 -15.68 12.65 23.24
CA LEU A 409 -14.76 11.52 23.43
C LEU A 409 -14.95 10.37 22.43
N GLY A 410 -15.95 10.44 21.56
CA GLY A 410 -16.25 9.37 20.60
C GLY A 410 -16.66 8.05 21.27
N VAL A 411 -17.27 8.11 22.47
CA VAL A 411 -17.71 6.95 23.24
C VAL A 411 -19.23 6.95 23.42
N THR A 412 -19.82 5.81 23.81
CA THR A 412 -21.26 5.77 24.07
C THR A 412 -21.62 6.53 25.35
N ARG A 413 -22.79 7.16 25.40
CA ARG A 413 -23.33 7.79 26.62
C ARG A 413 -23.29 6.84 27.83
N ARG A 414 -23.62 5.56 27.64
CA ARG A 414 -23.58 4.53 28.67
C ARG A 414 -22.18 4.35 29.27
N THR A 415 -21.12 4.48 28.44
CA THR A 415 -19.71 4.45 28.87
C THR A 415 -19.42 5.63 29.79
N VAL A 416 -19.84 6.85 29.41
CA VAL A 416 -19.66 8.05 30.22
C VAL A 416 -20.42 7.93 31.53
N GLU A 417 -21.70 7.53 31.51
CA GLU A 417 -22.52 7.32 32.70
C GLU A 417 -21.87 6.34 33.70
N LYS A 418 -21.29 5.23 33.18
CA LYS A 418 -20.61 4.23 34.02
C LYS A 418 -19.36 4.81 34.69
N GLN A 419 -18.56 5.61 33.99
CA GLN A 419 -17.35 6.23 34.52
C GLN A 419 -17.71 7.33 35.52
N VAL A 420 -18.66 8.20 35.18
CA VAL A 420 -19.14 9.25 36.09
C VAL A 420 -19.72 8.68 37.37
N LYS A 421 -20.42 7.54 37.31
CA LYS A 421 -20.92 6.85 38.50
C LYS A 421 -19.78 6.41 39.41
N LYS A 422 -18.72 5.81 38.87
CA LYS A 422 -17.52 5.43 39.63
C LYS A 422 -16.84 6.63 40.25
N LEU A 423 -16.65 7.72 39.52
CA LEU A 423 -16.03 8.95 40.02
C LEU A 423 -16.85 9.63 41.10
N LYS A 424 -18.18 9.51 41.05
CA LYS A 424 -19.09 9.96 42.14
C LYS A 424 -18.97 9.11 43.40
N GLU A 425 -18.90 7.78 43.26
CA GLU A 425 -18.74 6.85 44.39
C GLU A 425 -17.44 7.07 45.14
N VAL A 426 -16.37 7.54 44.46
CA VAL A 426 -15.08 7.89 45.09
C VAL A 426 -15.03 9.37 45.56
N GLY A 427 -16.08 10.15 45.29
CA GLY A 427 -16.16 11.53 45.72
C GLY A 427 -15.38 12.56 44.89
N ILE A 428 -14.81 12.14 43.75
CA ILE A 428 -14.05 13.04 42.85
C ILE A 428 -14.97 13.97 42.06
N VAL A 429 -16.20 13.53 41.71
CA VAL A 429 -17.15 14.30 40.93
C VAL A 429 -18.47 14.43 41.65
N SER A 430 -18.97 15.64 41.73
CA SER A 430 -20.33 15.93 42.22
C SER A 430 -21.07 16.82 41.23
N ARG A 431 -22.39 16.90 41.35
CA ARG A 431 -23.20 17.80 40.52
C ARG A 431 -23.96 18.76 41.39
N VAL A 432 -23.78 20.04 41.14
CA VAL A 432 -24.47 21.11 41.86
C VAL A 432 -25.62 21.64 41.01
N GLY A 433 -26.84 21.62 41.47
CA GLY A 433 -28.03 22.08 40.75
C GLY A 433 -28.85 20.96 40.10
N SER A 434 -29.79 21.35 39.23
CA SER A 434 -30.71 20.42 38.57
C SER A 434 -30.05 19.61 37.44
N ASN A 435 -30.68 18.50 37.03
CA ASN A 435 -30.18 17.69 35.92
C ASN A 435 -30.18 18.43 34.57
N LYS A 436 -30.94 19.50 34.40
CA LYS A 436 -31.02 20.28 33.17
C LYS A 436 -30.16 21.55 33.16
N SER A 437 -29.84 22.13 34.32
CA SER A 437 -29.14 23.42 34.46
C SER A 437 -28.05 23.42 35.52
N GLY A 438 -27.65 22.25 36.02
CA GLY A 438 -26.59 22.13 37.03
C GLY A 438 -25.20 22.00 36.39
N SER A 439 -24.18 22.31 37.20
CA SER A 439 -22.76 22.22 36.84
C SER A 439 -22.06 21.07 37.57
N TRP A 440 -21.01 20.54 36.93
CA TRP A 440 -20.12 19.54 37.52
C TRP A 440 -19.11 20.23 38.43
N GLN A 441 -18.89 19.68 39.59
CA GLN A 441 -17.82 20.05 40.51
C GLN A 441 -16.87 18.86 40.60
N VAL A 442 -15.59 19.13 40.41
CA VAL A 442 -14.50 18.12 40.41
C VAL A 442 -13.57 18.47 41.57
N ASP A 443 -13.47 17.59 42.57
CA ASP A 443 -12.60 17.71 43.74
C ASP A 443 -11.52 16.60 43.65
N ILE A 444 -10.37 16.94 43.09
CA ILE A 444 -9.20 16.07 43.10
C ILE A 444 -8.42 16.43 44.36
N LYS A 445 -8.45 15.56 45.39
CA LYS A 445 -7.64 15.74 46.59
C LYS A 445 -6.18 15.52 46.21
N GLU A 446 -5.36 16.55 46.35
CA GLU A 446 -3.92 16.38 46.46
C GLU A 446 -3.64 15.62 47.76
N ASP A 447 -3.21 14.35 47.66
CA ASP A 447 -2.60 13.69 48.79
C ASP A 447 -1.27 14.43 49.11
N ARG A 448 -1.22 15.00 50.31
CA ARG A 448 -0.05 15.66 50.89
C ARG A 448 1.01 14.64 51.28
#